data_7466730813d3d4ecece344785e89264f
#
_entry.id   7466730813d3d4ecece344785e89264f
#
_cell.length_a   1.000
_cell.length_b   1.000
_cell.length_c   1.000
_cell.angle_alpha   90.00
_cell.angle_beta   90.00
_cell.angle_gamma   90.00
#
_symmetry.space_group_name_H-M   'P 1'
#
loop_
_entity.id
_entity.type
_entity.pdbx_description
1 polymer ?
#
loop_
_entity_poly.entity_id
_entity_poly.type
_entity_poly.pdbx_seq_one_letter_code
_entity_poly.pdbx_strand_id
1 'polypeptide(L)'
;MDKAKRKAIIAGNWKMNKTASEAAVLVDELIPAVKDATCEVVICTPFTDLVTAVAKTKGTNIHVGAENVHFEKSGAFTGEISADMLVDLGVEYVIVGHSCLLYTSPSPRDGLLSR
;
A
#
# COMPACT_ATOMS: atom_id res chain seq x y z
N MET A 1 10.93 24.24 0.73
CA MET A 1 10.14 23.37 1.59
C MET A 1 10.83 23.18 2.94
N ASP A 2 10.07 23.30 3.98
CA ASP A 2 10.58 23.15 5.32
C ASP A 2 10.72 21.66 5.67
N LYS A 3 11.94 21.22 5.86
CA LYS A 3 12.24 19.83 6.18
C LYS A 3 11.64 19.38 7.52
N ALA A 4 11.47 20.31 8.45
CA ALA A 4 10.91 19.97 9.74
C ALA A 4 9.45 19.51 9.65
N LYS A 5 8.76 19.83 8.56
CA LYS A 5 7.38 19.43 8.36
C LYS A 5 7.25 18.10 7.61
N ARG A 6 8.34 17.55 7.14
CA ARG A 6 8.30 16.26 6.47
C ARG A 6 8.27 15.15 7.49
N LYS A 7 7.41 14.19 7.24
CA LYS A 7 7.41 12.96 8.02
C LYS A 7 8.12 11.87 7.25
N ALA A 8 8.91 11.09 7.93
CA ALA A 8 9.47 9.89 7.35
C ALA A 8 8.34 8.89 7.11
N ILE A 9 8.46 8.14 6.04
CA ILE A 9 7.50 7.08 5.71
C ILE A 9 8.18 5.74 5.97
N ILE A 10 7.55 4.93 6.79
CA ILE A 10 8.01 3.56 7.03
C ILE A 10 6.97 2.65 6.39
N ALA A 11 7.37 1.97 5.34
CA ALA A 11 6.47 1.11 4.58
C ALA A 11 6.87 -0.35 4.74
N GLY A 12 5.92 -1.17 5.15
CA GLY A 12 6.12 -2.61 5.22
C GLY A 12 5.54 -3.28 3.98
N ASN A 13 6.37 -3.99 3.27
CA ASN A 13 5.94 -4.75 2.11
C ASN A 13 5.66 -6.20 2.51
N TRP A 14 4.39 -6.59 2.50
CA TRP A 14 4.01 -7.94 2.90
C TRP A 14 4.33 -8.99 1.86
N LYS A 15 4.52 -8.55 0.61
CA LYS A 15 4.79 -9.48 -0.48
C LYS A 15 3.65 -10.48 -0.62
N MET A 16 3.94 -11.75 -0.87
CA MET A 16 2.90 -12.77 -1.02
C MET A 16 2.69 -13.50 0.31
N ASN A 17 2.26 -12.75 1.31
CA ASN A 17 2.03 -13.30 2.65
C ASN A 17 0.71 -12.78 3.20
N LYS A 18 0.11 -13.55 4.07
CA LYS A 18 -1.10 -13.23 4.83
C LYS A 18 -2.38 -13.39 4.02
N THR A 19 -3.21 -14.24 4.52
CA THR A 19 -4.60 -14.31 4.06
C THR A 19 -5.37 -13.13 4.67
N ALA A 20 -6.59 -12.90 4.20
CA ALA A 20 -7.41 -11.82 4.76
C ALA A 20 -7.63 -11.98 6.26
N SER A 21 -7.84 -13.21 6.73
CA SER A 21 -8.02 -13.47 8.15
C SER A 21 -6.76 -13.19 8.96
N GLU A 22 -5.60 -13.59 8.42
CA GLU A 22 -4.32 -13.31 9.07
C GLU A 22 -4.01 -11.82 9.06
N ALA A 23 -4.39 -11.13 7.99
CA ALA A 23 -4.21 -9.69 7.90
C ALA A 23 -5.01 -8.98 8.98
N ALA A 24 -6.24 -9.42 9.24
CA ALA A 24 -7.08 -8.82 10.27
C ALA A 24 -6.40 -8.89 11.64
N VAL A 25 -5.83 -10.04 11.98
CA VAL A 25 -5.15 -10.23 13.24
C VAL A 25 -3.90 -9.36 13.33
N LEU A 26 -3.10 -9.35 12.27
CA LEU A 26 -1.86 -8.57 12.25
C LEU A 26 -2.13 -7.08 12.38
N VAL A 27 -3.13 -6.56 11.68
CA VAL A 27 -3.49 -5.14 11.76
C VAL A 27 -3.94 -4.80 13.18
N ASP A 28 -4.75 -5.66 13.81
CA ASP A 28 -5.18 -5.42 15.18
C ASP A 28 -3.99 -5.33 16.14
N GLU A 29 -2.93 -6.08 15.88
CA GLU A 29 -1.72 -6.03 16.70
C GLU A 29 -0.87 -4.80 16.38
N LEU A 30 -0.86 -4.36 15.14
CA LEU A 30 -0.06 -3.21 14.71
C LEU A 30 -0.61 -1.89 15.21
N ILE A 31 -1.92 -1.73 15.26
CA ILE A 31 -2.55 -0.47 15.62
C ILE A 31 -2.00 0.08 16.95
N PRO A 32 -2.05 -0.68 18.05
CA PRO A 32 -1.49 -0.16 19.30
C PRO A 32 0.03 -0.04 19.27
N ALA A 33 0.70 -0.89 18.51
CA ALA A 33 2.16 -0.90 18.47
C ALA A 33 2.73 0.37 17.82
N VAL A 34 2.02 0.96 16.85
CA VAL A 34 2.50 2.12 16.12
C VAL A 34 1.71 3.40 16.44
N LYS A 35 0.86 3.33 17.41
CA LYS A 35 -0.05 4.41 17.77
C LYS A 35 0.66 5.75 18.00
N ASP A 36 1.82 5.71 18.64
CA ASP A 36 2.58 6.90 18.98
C ASP A 36 3.74 7.17 18.02
N ALA A 37 3.76 6.49 16.89
CA ALA A 37 4.84 6.69 15.92
C ALA A 37 4.82 8.11 15.37
N THR A 38 6.01 8.70 15.22
CA THR A 38 6.15 10.04 14.64
C THR A 38 6.30 9.99 13.12
N CYS A 39 6.55 8.80 12.57
CA CYS A 39 6.62 8.60 11.13
C CYS A 39 5.26 8.19 10.59
N GLU A 40 5.11 8.29 9.28
CA GLU A 40 3.94 7.81 8.59
C GLU A 40 4.10 6.31 8.37
N VAL A 41 3.16 5.52 8.87
CA VAL A 41 3.23 4.07 8.78
C VAL A 41 2.36 3.60 7.63
N VAL A 42 2.94 2.85 6.72
CA VAL A 42 2.23 2.31 5.56
C VAL A 42 2.40 0.81 5.52
N ILE A 43 1.32 0.08 5.33
CA ILE A 43 1.39 -1.36 5.11
C ILE A 43 0.96 -1.64 3.67
N CYS A 44 1.82 -2.29 2.92
CA CYS A 44 1.54 -2.64 1.53
C CYS A 44 1.21 -4.12 1.48
N THR A 45 -0.03 -4.43 1.16
CA THR A 45 -0.57 -5.78 1.31
C THR A 45 -0.97 -6.38 -0.03
N PRO A 46 -1.07 -7.71 -0.10
CA PRO A 46 -1.66 -8.38 -1.25
C PRO A 46 -3.08 -7.87 -1.50
N PHE A 47 -3.50 -7.95 -2.75
CA PHE A 47 -4.82 -7.47 -3.15
C PHE A 47 -5.94 -8.05 -2.30
N THR A 48 -5.86 -9.34 -1.97
CA THR A 48 -6.91 -10.01 -1.19
C THR A 48 -7.05 -9.47 0.22
N ASP A 49 -6.05 -8.73 0.72
CA ASP A 49 -6.05 -8.19 2.08
C ASP A 49 -6.44 -6.72 2.13
N LEU A 50 -6.56 -6.06 0.97
CA LEU A 50 -6.75 -4.61 0.93
C LEU A 50 -8.04 -4.15 1.60
N VAL A 51 -9.15 -4.80 1.31
CA VAL A 51 -10.44 -4.40 1.89
C VAL A 51 -10.39 -4.49 3.41
N THR A 52 -9.86 -5.59 3.92
CA THR A 52 -9.73 -5.79 5.37
C THR A 52 -8.79 -4.75 5.98
N ALA A 53 -7.65 -4.54 5.36
CA ALA A 53 -6.66 -3.59 5.89
C ALA A 53 -7.21 -2.17 5.92
N VAL A 54 -7.86 -1.74 4.86
CA VAL A 54 -8.44 -0.39 4.79
C VAL A 54 -9.53 -0.23 5.85
N ALA A 55 -10.42 -1.20 5.98
CA ALA A 55 -11.51 -1.10 6.94
C ALA A 55 -11.00 -1.03 8.38
N LYS A 56 -9.99 -1.82 8.71
CA LYS A 56 -9.48 -1.89 10.09
C LYS A 56 -8.59 -0.71 10.47
N THR A 57 -7.99 -0.04 9.50
CA THR A 57 -7.08 1.06 9.79
C THR A 57 -7.74 2.43 9.77
N LYS A 58 -9.03 2.50 9.48
CA LYS A 58 -9.75 3.77 9.51
C LYS A 58 -9.64 4.40 10.88
N GLY A 59 -9.32 5.69 10.89
CA GLY A 59 -9.18 6.44 12.14
C GLY A 59 -7.86 6.18 12.86
N THR A 60 -6.97 5.39 12.28
CA THR A 60 -5.65 5.14 12.85
C THR A 60 -4.57 5.88 12.06
N ASN A 61 -3.34 5.80 12.51
CA ASN A 61 -2.21 6.39 11.81
C ASN A 61 -1.56 5.43 10.82
N ILE A 62 -2.20 4.31 10.52
CA ILE A 62 -1.72 3.35 9.53
C ILE A 62 -2.40 3.63 8.20
N HIS A 63 -1.60 3.74 7.16
CA HIS A 63 -2.08 3.90 5.79
C HIS A 63 -1.86 2.60 5.03
N VAL A 64 -2.71 2.35 4.04
CA VAL A 64 -2.66 1.11 3.29
C VAL A 64 -2.16 1.37 1.89
N GLY A 65 -1.24 0.54 1.44
CA GLY A 65 -0.72 0.56 0.09
C GLY A 65 -1.00 -0.76 -0.61
N ALA A 66 -1.07 -0.69 -1.92
CA ALA A 66 -1.18 -1.87 -2.75
C ALA A 66 0.21 -2.29 -3.23
N GLU A 67 0.34 -3.55 -3.57
CA GLU A 67 1.61 -4.10 -4.06
C GLU A 67 1.71 -4.10 -5.59
N ASN A 68 0.62 -3.78 -6.26
CA ASN A 68 0.56 -3.79 -7.71
C ASN A 68 -0.52 -2.83 -8.20
N VAL A 69 -0.29 -2.29 -9.38
CA VAL A 69 -1.29 -1.51 -10.10
C VAL A 69 -1.01 -1.62 -11.58
N HIS A 70 -2.07 -1.73 -12.37
CA HIS A 70 -1.96 -1.71 -13.82
C HIS A 70 -2.30 -0.31 -14.32
N PHE A 71 -1.65 0.13 -15.38
CA PHE A 71 -1.80 1.50 -15.87
C PHE A 71 -3.07 1.75 -16.66
N GLU A 72 -3.72 0.70 -17.18
CA GLU A 72 -4.97 0.86 -17.90
C GLU A 72 -6.14 0.92 -16.93
N LYS A 73 -7.18 1.68 -17.30
CA LYS A 73 -8.35 1.82 -16.44
C LYS A 73 -9.21 0.57 -16.42
N SER A 74 -9.25 -0.15 -17.54
CA SER A 74 -10.05 -1.35 -17.67
C SER A 74 -9.57 -2.12 -18.88
N GLY A 75 -10.08 -3.31 -19.06
CA GLY A 75 -9.77 -4.10 -20.24
C GLY A 75 -9.48 -5.55 -19.94
N ALA A 76 -8.93 -6.23 -20.92
CA ALA A 76 -8.69 -7.67 -20.86
C ALA A 76 -7.33 -7.96 -20.20
N PHE A 77 -7.12 -7.40 -19.01
CA PHE A 77 -5.89 -7.58 -18.25
C PHE A 77 -6.18 -8.45 -17.04
N THR A 78 -6.47 -9.69 -17.33
CA THR A 78 -6.90 -10.65 -16.30
C THR A 78 -5.92 -10.72 -15.15
N GLY A 79 -6.43 -10.56 -13.94
CA GLY A 79 -5.62 -10.61 -12.72
C GLY A 79 -5.01 -9.27 -12.32
N GLU A 80 -5.11 -8.25 -13.17
CA GLU A 80 -4.55 -6.95 -12.86
C GLU A 80 -5.57 -6.06 -12.16
N ILE A 81 -5.06 -5.05 -11.49
CA ILE A 81 -5.86 -4.13 -10.68
C ILE A 81 -5.59 -2.72 -11.17
N SER A 82 -6.64 -1.97 -11.45
CA SER A 82 -6.49 -0.59 -11.90
C SER A 82 -6.36 0.37 -10.72
N ALA A 83 -5.84 1.56 -11.01
CA ALA A 83 -5.75 2.60 -9.99
C ALA A 83 -7.13 3.01 -9.47
N ASP A 84 -8.12 3.04 -10.34
CA ASP A 84 -9.48 3.40 -9.93
C ASP A 84 -10.04 2.39 -8.91
N MET A 85 -9.74 1.12 -9.08
CA MET A 85 -10.16 0.09 -8.13
C MET A 85 -9.53 0.33 -6.76
N LEU A 86 -8.26 0.72 -6.75
CA LEU A 86 -7.54 0.98 -5.51
C LEU A 86 -8.07 2.24 -4.82
N VAL A 87 -8.31 3.29 -5.59
CA VAL A 87 -8.85 4.54 -5.05
C VAL A 87 -10.22 4.30 -4.41
N ASP A 88 -11.05 3.51 -5.07
CA ASP A 88 -12.38 3.20 -4.55
C ASP A 88 -12.31 2.48 -3.20
N LEU A 89 -11.31 1.64 -3.01
CA LEU A 89 -11.14 0.94 -1.74
C LEU A 89 -10.61 1.85 -0.62
N GLY A 90 -10.01 3.00 -0.97
CA GLY A 90 -9.37 3.86 0.01
C GLY A 90 -7.89 3.61 0.17
N VAL A 91 -7.29 2.93 -0.78
CA VAL A 91 -5.84 2.71 -0.80
C VAL A 91 -5.14 4.01 -1.14
N GLU A 92 -4.09 4.35 -0.40
CA GLU A 92 -3.42 5.64 -0.53
C GLU A 92 -2.05 5.57 -1.19
N TYR A 93 -1.45 4.39 -1.22
CA TYR A 93 -0.11 4.20 -1.75
C TYR A 93 -0.08 2.97 -2.65
N VAL A 94 0.92 2.88 -3.49
CA VAL A 94 1.14 1.69 -4.30
C VAL A 94 2.63 1.52 -4.53
N ILE A 95 3.07 0.26 -4.50
CA ILE A 95 4.43 -0.07 -4.87
C ILE A 95 4.48 -0.20 -6.39
N VAL A 96 5.40 0.52 -7.01
CA VAL A 96 5.63 0.45 -8.44
C VAL A 96 7.07 0.05 -8.72
N GLY A 97 7.39 -0.21 -9.97
CA GLY A 97 8.75 -0.56 -10.33
C GLY A 97 9.11 -1.99 -9.99
N HIS A 98 8.12 -2.87 -10.06
CA HIS A 98 8.37 -4.29 -9.85
C HIS A 98 9.49 -4.77 -10.78
N SER A 99 10.27 -5.75 -10.35
CA SER A 99 11.45 -6.19 -11.08
C SER A 99 11.17 -6.51 -12.56
N CYS A 100 10.01 -7.04 -12.87
CA CYS A 100 9.66 -7.36 -14.24
C CYS A 100 9.33 -6.12 -15.07
N LEU A 101 9.21 -4.96 -14.45
CA LEU A 101 8.87 -3.71 -15.11
C LEU A 101 10.02 -2.70 -15.12
N LEU A 102 11.16 -3.06 -14.58
CA LEU A 102 12.27 -2.11 -14.44
C LEU A 102 12.67 -1.47 -15.77
N TYR A 103 12.71 -2.25 -16.83
CA TYR A 103 13.14 -1.72 -18.11
C TYR A 103 12.08 -0.86 -18.80
N THR A 104 10.86 -0.88 -18.33
CA THR A 104 9.80 -0.03 -18.87
C THR A 104 9.55 1.20 -18.03
N SER A 105 10.07 1.23 -16.82
CA SER A 105 9.95 2.36 -15.93
C SER A 105 11.08 3.34 -16.18
N PRO A 106 10.79 4.60 -16.47
CA PRO A 106 11.86 5.59 -16.68
C PRO A 106 12.52 6.01 -15.37
N SER A 107 11.90 5.73 -14.26
CA SER A 107 12.43 6.13 -12.98
C SER A 107 13.38 5.08 -12.43
N PRO A 108 14.54 5.47 -11.93
CA PRO A 108 15.43 4.53 -11.28
C PRO A 108 14.94 4.10 -9.90
N ARG A 109 13.91 4.74 -9.40
CA ARG A 109 13.39 4.43 -8.08
C ARG A 109 12.21 3.49 -8.18
N ASP A 110 12.40 2.31 -7.66
CA ASP A 110 11.32 1.40 -7.41
C ASP A 110 10.78 1.77 -6.06
N GLY A 111 9.52 1.92 -5.94
CA GLY A 111 9.09 2.27 -4.64
C GLY A 111 7.63 2.60 -4.51
N LEU A 112 7.37 3.43 -3.54
CA LEU A 112 6.05 3.76 -3.08
C LEU A 112 5.63 5.08 -3.69
N LEU A 113 4.50 5.07 -4.38
CA LEU A 113 3.90 6.29 -4.90
C LEU A 113 2.63 6.61 -4.13
N SER A 114 2.53 7.87 -3.70
CA SER A 114 1.32 8.37 -3.08
C SER A 114 0.34 8.80 -4.16
N ARG A 115 -0.94 8.57 -3.92
CA ARG A 115 -1.98 9.01 -4.83
C ARG A 115 -1.99 10.50 -4.99
#